data_dfb5b74625e1572f65a19e0f29dad7cb
#
_entry.id   dfb5b74625e1572f65a19e0f29dad7cb
#
_cell.length_a   1.000
_cell.length_b   1.000
_cell.length_c   1.000
_cell.angle_alpha   90.00
_cell.angle_beta   90.00
_cell.angle_gamma   90.00
#
_symmetry.space_group_name_H-M   'P 1'
#
loop_
_entity.id
_entity.type
_entity.pdbx_description
1 polymer ?
#
loop_
_entity_poly.entity_id
_entity_poly.type
_entity_poly.pdbx_seq_one_letter_code
_entity_poly.pdbx_strand_id
1 'polypeptide(L)'
;MFCANCGQPVSSVQRFCQSCGSLQPAGFGGTPQTAAGTYPSIETARPHELEGVFGWLRFFCFLITVVAPVGLFIPDRRLPLAIAAIHGVLIIFGILVGANLWSVGRNALEMLKVYFFARFLFDAVLVFQRTFSITDARSLGTAVGGFIGLMITVVWFLYFRNSLRVKATYGRNI
;
A
#
# COMPACT_ATOMS: atom_id res chain seq x y z
N MET A 1 -7.30 -41.73 16.74
CA MET A 1 -6.45 -42.70 16.00
C MET A 1 -4.98 -42.37 16.28
N PHE A 2 -4.06 -43.27 15.94
CA PHE A 2 -2.63 -43.06 16.17
C PHE A 2 -1.90 -42.85 14.83
N CYS A 3 -0.87 -42.03 14.83
CA CYS A 3 -0.03 -41.81 13.66
C CYS A 3 0.71 -43.11 13.29
N ALA A 4 0.60 -43.55 12.03
CA ALA A 4 1.26 -44.78 11.55
C ALA A 4 2.80 -44.67 11.56
N ASN A 5 3.37 -43.46 11.58
CA ASN A 5 4.80 -43.22 11.51
C ASN A 5 5.46 -43.04 12.91
N CYS A 6 4.82 -42.34 13.86
CA CYS A 6 5.42 -42.05 15.16
C CYS A 6 4.59 -42.52 16.37
N GLY A 7 3.42 -43.14 16.15
CA GLY A 7 2.58 -43.72 17.22
C GLY A 7 1.87 -42.68 18.11
N GLN A 8 2.01 -41.40 17.86
CA GLN A 8 1.35 -40.35 18.66
C GLN A 8 -0.16 -40.29 18.34
N PRO A 9 -1.00 -39.96 19.33
CA PRO A 9 -2.43 -39.79 19.11
C PRO A 9 -2.69 -38.59 18.19
N VAL A 10 -3.47 -38.77 17.16
CA VAL A 10 -3.90 -37.74 16.19
C VAL A 10 -5.41 -37.70 16.10
N SER A 11 -5.97 -36.50 15.99
CA SER A 11 -7.42 -36.35 15.78
C SER A 11 -7.81 -36.75 14.37
N SER A 12 -9.03 -37.26 14.22
CA SER A 12 -9.56 -37.74 12.94
C SER A 12 -9.71 -36.66 11.85
N VAL A 13 -9.56 -35.41 12.21
CA VAL A 13 -9.72 -34.24 11.32
C VAL A 13 -8.38 -33.73 10.79
N GLN A 14 -7.26 -34.15 11.40
CA GLN A 14 -5.94 -33.66 11.02
C GLN A 14 -5.33 -34.49 9.89
N ARG A 15 -4.92 -33.81 8.83
CA ARG A 15 -4.22 -34.41 7.68
C ARG A 15 -2.74 -34.66 7.92
N PHE A 16 -2.14 -33.98 8.91
CA PHE A 16 -0.73 -34.09 9.23
C PHE A 16 -0.56 -34.37 10.72
N CYS A 17 0.36 -35.26 11.06
CA CYS A 17 0.76 -35.47 12.43
C CYS A 17 1.55 -34.28 12.94
N GLN A 18 1.11 -33.64 14.05
CA GLN A 18 1.80 -32.49 14.63
C GLN A 18 3.19 -32.81 15.20
N SER A 19 3.43 -34.08 15.55
CA SER A 19 4.69 -34.53 16.15
C SER A 19 5.77 -34.87 15.12
N CYS A 20 5.41 -35.46 13.95
CA CYS A 20 6.39 -35.92 12.98
C CYS A 20 6.17 -35.37 11.55
N GLY A 21 5.11 -34.58 11.32
CA GLY A 21 4.81 -33.98 10.02
C GLY A 21 4.31 -34.95 8.95
N SER A 22 4.17 -36.27 9.25
CA SER A 22 3.75 -37.24 8.26
C SER A 22 2.27 -37.06 7.87
N LEU A 23 1.98 -37.22 6.57
CA LEU A 23 0.62 -37.26 6.04
C LEU A 23 -0.12 -38.45 6.61
N GLN A 24 -1.30 -38.22 7.17
CA GLN A 24 -2.18 -39.30 7.63
C GLN A 24 -3.11 -39.75 6.47
N PRO A 25 -3.29 -41.04 6.24
CA PRO A 25 -4.30 -41.53 5.29
C PRO A 25 -5.66 -40.98 5.74
N ALA A 26 -6.42 -40.39 4.82
CA ALA A 26 -7.76 -39.91 5.10
C ALA A 26 -8.61 -41.07 5.67
N GLY A 27 -8.98 -40.93 6.96
CA GLY A 27 -9.82 -41.94 7.60
C GLY A 27 -11.12 -42.10 6.84
N PHE A 28 -11.53 -43.36 6.60
CA PHE A 28 -12.79 -43.75 5.99
C PHE A 28 -13.96 -43.13 6.77
N GLY A 29 -14.54 -42.05 6.28
CA GLY A 29 -15.69 -41.41 6.91
C GLY A 29 -16.15 -40.10 6.28
N GLY A 30 -15.58 -39.68 5.16
CA GLY A 30 -16.07 -38.53 4.39
C GLY A 30 -16.48 -38.98 2.99
N THR A 31 -17.73 -38.73 2.60
CA THR A 31 -18.20 -38.83 1.22
C THR A 31 -17.18 -38.20 0.27
N PRO A 32 -16.90 -38.81 -0.91
CA PRO A 32 -16.01 -38.21 -1.89
C PRO A 32 -16.62 -36.90 -2.35
N GLN A 33 -16.16 -35.80 -1.78
CA GLN A 33 -16.38 -34.49 -2.41
C GLN A 33 -15.58 -34.51 -3.71
N THR A 34 -16.32 -34.63 -4.79
CA THR A 34 -15.87 -34.45 -6.16
C THR A 34 -14.94 -33.27 -6.21
N ALA A 35 -13.66 -33.51 -6.53
CA ALA A 35 -12.67 -32.49 -6.76
C ALA A 35 -13.01 -31.76 -8.07
N ALA A 36 -14.06 -30.96 -8.07
CA ALA A 36 -14.18 -29.86 -8.99
C ALA A 36 -13.09 -28.86 -8.57
N GLY A 37 -12.09 -28.68 -9.42
CA GLY A 37 -10.95 -27.79 -9.20
C GLY A 37 -11.45 -26.38 -8.93
N THR A 38 -11.76 -26.10 -7.68
CA THR A 38 -11.99 -24.75 -7.21
C THR A 38 -10.60 -24.15 -7.08
N TYR A 39 -10.21 -23.36 -8.08
CA TYR A 39 -9.13 -22.38 -7.88
C TYR A 39 -9.39 -21.69 -6.54
N PRO A 40 -8.41 -21.60 -5.64
CA PRO A 40 -8.61 -20.88 -4.40
C PRO A 40 -9.04 -19.47 -4.79
N SER A 41 -10.30 -19.15 -4.50
CA SER A 41 -10.78 -17.79 -4.62
C SER A 41 -9.80 -16.92 -3.83
N ILE A 42 -9.44 -15.77 -4.37
CA ILE A 42 -8.51 -14.77 -3.76
C ILE A 42 -8.95 -14.42 -2.32
N GLU A 43 -10.14 -14.79 -1.93
CA GLU A 43 -10.76 -14.60 -0.62
C GLU A 43 -10.18 -15.48 0.51
N THR A 44 -9.40 -16.54 0.19
CA THR A 44 -8.82 -17.46 1.18
C THR A 44 -7.34 -17.22 1.48
N ALA A 45 -6.75 -16.12 1.02
CA ALA A 45 -5.47 -15.67 1.55
C ALA A 45 -5.64 -15.43 3.06
N ARG A 46 -4.91 -16.19 3.88
CA ARG A 46 -5.02 -16.09 5.34
C ARG A 46 -4.83 -14.62 5.74
N PRO A 47 -5.72 -14.02 6.54
CA PRO A 47 -5.64 -12.60 6.89
C PRO A 47 -4.25 -12.19 7.38
N HIS A 48 -3.57 -13.05 8.13
CA HIS A 48 -2.23 -12.83 8.66
C HIS A 48 -1.11 -12.63 7.62
N GLU A 49 -1.25 -13.17 6.40
CA GLU A 49 -0.23 -12.98 5.35
C GLU A 49 -0.30 -11.59 4.71
N LEU A 50 -1.43 -10.92 4.82
CA LEU A 50 -1.66 -9.60 4.26
C LEU A 50 -1.45 -8.46 5.28
N GLU A 51 -1.39 -8.79 6.57
CA GLU A 51 -1.16 -7.81 7.63
C GLU A 51 0.26 -7.24 7.60
N GLY A 52 0.39 -5.95 7.92
CA GLY A 52 1.66 -5.26 8.03
C GLY A 52 2.08 -4.45 6.81
N VAL A 53 3.10 -3.63 7.02
CA VAL A 53 3.62 -2.68 6.03
C VAL A 53 4.65 -3.38 5.13
N PHE A 54 4.18 -4.13 4.12
CA PHE A 54 5.00 -4.86 3.16
C PHE A 54 4.67 -4.52 1.71
N GLY A 55 5.54 -4.88 0.77
CA GLY A 55 5.34 -4.70 -0.67
C GLY A 55 5.13 -3.23 -1.06
N TRP A 56 4.12 -2.95 -1.87
CA TRP A 56 3.81 -1.61 -2.38
C TRP A 56 3.49 -0.59 -1.28
N LEU A 57 2.87 -1.03 -0.17
CA LEU A 57 2.61 -0.18 0.98
C LEU A 57 3.92 0.30 1.62
N ARG A 58 4.89 -0.61 1.81
CA ARG A 58 6.22 -0.26 2.31
C ARG A 58 6.96 0.68 1.36
N PHE A 59 6.88 0.42 0.06
CA PHE A 59 7.48 1.29 -0.94
C PHE A 59 6.89 2.71 -0.90
N PHE A 60 5.56 2.83 -0.79
CA PHE A 60 4.90 4.12 -0.64
C PHE A 60 5.36 4.87 0.62
N CYS A 61 5.36 4.20 1.77
CA CYS A 61 5.83 4.79 3.03
C CYS A 61 7.27 5.29 2.90
N PHE A 62 8.17 4.49 2.31
CA PHE A 62 9.54 4.90 2.03
C PHE A 62 9.61 6.11 1.10
N LEU A 63 8.80 6.13 0.05
CA LEU A 63 8.77 7.23 -0.92
C LEU A 63 8.39 8.55 -0.26
N ILE A 64 7.35 8.57 0.58
CA ILE A 64 6.90 9.82 1.22
C ILE A 64 7.75 10.25 2.42
N THR A 65 8.39 9.30 3.14
CA THR A 65 9.20 9.61 4.33
C THR A 65 10.66 9.90 4.02
N VAL A 66 11.21 9.29 2.97
CA VAL A 66 12.64 9.39 2.65
C VAL A 66 12.86 10.12 1.32
N VAL A 67 12.20 9.67 0.25
CA VAL A 67 12.46 10.21 -1.10
C VAL A 67 11.88 11.62 -1.28
N ALA A 68 10.64 11.85 -0.85
CA ALA A 68 10.01 13.16 -1.01
C ALA A 68 10.77 14.30 -0.29
N PRO A 69 11.31 14.13 0.93
CA PRO A 69 12.12 15.16 1.58
C PRO A 69 13.41 15.52 0.85
N VAL A 70 14.00 14.59 0.07
CA VAL A 70 15.17 14.91 -0.76
C VAL A 70 14.89 16.06 -1.73
N GLY A 71 13.65 16.17 -2.19
CA GLY A 71 13.20 17.30 -3.02
C GLY A 71 13.36 18.69 -2.38
N LEU A 72 13.39 18.77 -1.03
CA LEU A 72 13.65 20.03 -0.32
C LEU A 72 15.10 20.53 -0.51
N PHE A 73 16.04 19.62 -0.74
CA PHE A 73 17.45 19.93 -0.94
C PHE A 73 17.77 20.30 -2.39
N ILE A 74 16.80 20.16 -3.30
CA ILE A 74 16.93 20.59 -4.71
C ILE A 74 16.09 21.85 -4.90
N PRO A 75 16.63 23.04 -4.57
CA PRO A 75 15.87 24.28 -4.64
C PRO A 75 15.55 24.60 -6.10
N ASP A 76 14.29 24.58 -6.45
CA ASP A 76 13.83 25.21 -7.68
C ASP A 76 13.77 26.73 -7.46
N ARG A 77 14.88 27.41 -7.80
CA ARG A 77 15.06 28.88 -7.64
C ARG A 77 14.02 29.70 -8.39
N ARG A 78 13.17 29.08 -9.18
CA ARG A 78 12.14 29.77 -9.98
C ARG A 78 10.76 29.76 -9.32
N LEU A 79 10.58 28.95 -8.25
CA LEU A 79 9.31 28.95 -7.55
C LEU A 79 9.18 30.21 -6.68
N PRO A 80 8.04 30.92 -6.75
CA PRO A 80 7.71 31.95 -5.79
C PRO A 80 7.85 31.42 -4.36
N LEU A 81 8.39 32.22 -3.46
CA LEU A 81 8.66 31.84 -2.07
C LEU A 81 7.42 31.23 -1.40
N ALA A 82 6.23 31.78 -1.64
CA ALA A 82 4.98 31.26 -1.10
C ALA A 82 4.68 29.83 -1.56
N ILE A 83 4.90 29.52 -2.84
CA ILE A 83 4.68 28.17 -3.38
C ILE A 83 5.72 27.19 -2.81
N ALA A 84 6.98 27.62 -2.71
CA ALA A 84 8.04 26.83 -2.09
C ALA A 84 7.74 26.54 -0.60
N ALA A 85 7.22 27.51 0.14
CA ALA A 85 6.81 27.33 1.54
C ALA A 85 5.65 26.33 1.67
N ILE A 86 4.61 26.44 0.84
CA ILE A 86 3.49 25.49 0.82
C ILE A 86 3.99 24.07 0.50
N HIS A 87 4.87 23.95 -0.49
CA HIS A 87 5.47 22.65 -0.84
C HIS A 87 6.25 22.07 0.35
N GLY A 88 7.05 22.88 1.04
CA GLY A 88 7.77 22.45 2.25
C GLY A 88 6.84 21.95 3.35
N VAL A 89 5.74 22.66 3.61
CA VAL A 89 4.71 22.21 4.58
C VAL A 89 4.09 20.88 4.16
N LEU A 90 3.77 20.70 2.88
CA LEU A 90 3.23 19.43 2.37
C LEU A 90 4.22 18.26 2.52
N ILE A 91 5.52 18.51 2.33
CA ILE A 91 6.54 17.47 2.54
C ILE A 91 6.63 17.10 4.02
N ILE A 92 6.67 18.07 4.94
CA ILE A 92 6.67 17.82 6.39
C ILE A 92 5.42 17.02 6.78
N PHE A 93 4.26 17.43 6.28
CA PHE A 93 3.02 16.70 6.52
C PHE A 93 3.08 15.28 5.95
N GLY A 94 3.65 15.09 4.76
CA GLY A 94 3.89 13.76 4.17
C GLY A 94 4.77 12.86 5.05
N ILE A 95 5.84 13.41 5.66
CA ILE A 95 6.68 12.66 6.60
C ILE A 95 5.86 12.19 7.82
N LEU A 96 5.03 13.06 8.39
CA LEU A 96 4.18 12.71 9.53
C LEU A 96 3.15 11.64 9.16
N VAL A 97 2.54 11.74 7.99
CA VAL A 97 1.62 10.72 7.46
C VAL A 97 2.35 9.40 7.25
N GLY A 98 3.53 9.42 6.64
CA GLY A 98 4.34 8.23 6.42
C GLY A 98 4.77 7.56 7.74
N ALA A 99 5.23 8.32 8.73
CA ALA A 99 5.57 7.80 10.05
C ALA A 99 4.35 7.16 10.74
N ASN A 100 3.17 7.76 10.61
CA ASN A 100 1.93 7.23 11.15
C ASN A 100 1.47 5.95 10.42
N LEU A 101 1.71 5.85 9.10
CA LEU A 101 1.48 4.63 8.33
C LEU A 101 2.44 3.51 8.76
N TRP A 102 3.73 3.80 8.99
CA TRP A 102 4.70 2.83 9.48
C TRP A 102 4.32 2.25 10.85
N SER A 103 3.80 3.08 11.74
CA SER A 103 3.36 2.67 13.08
C SER A 103 1.96 2.07 13.13
N VAL A 104 1.29 1.92 11.98
CA VAL A 104 -0.11 1.45 11.88
C VAL A 104 -1.05 2.25 12.80
N GLY A 105 -0.86 3.58 12.82
CA GLY A 105 -1.61 4.50 13.68
C GLY A 105 -3.11 4.50 13.36
N ARG A 106 -3.94 4.68 14.38
CA ARG A 106 -5.42 4.69 14.24
C ARG A 106 -5.94 5.69 13.21
N ASN A 107 -5.28 6.83 13.09
CA ASN A 107 -5.69 7.92 12.20
C ASN A 107 -4.89 7.97 10.90
N ALA A 108 -4.04 6.94 10.63
CA ALA A 108 -3.15 6.93 9.49
C ALA A 108 -3.88 7.13 8.16
N LEU A 109 -4.99 6.44 7.95
CA LEU A 109 -5.78 6.56 6.72
C LEU A 109 -6.52 7.90 6.61
N GLU A 110 -7.00 8.47 7.71
CA GLU A 110 -7.65 9.81 7.67
C GLU A 110 -6.64 10.91 7.34
N MET A 111 -5.47 10.87 7.97
CA MET A 111 -4.36 11.79 7.64
C MET A 111 -3.92 11.61 6.18
N LEU A 112 -3.90 10.37 5.68
CA LEU A 112 -3.54 10.07 4.30
C LEU A 112 -4.56 10.64 3.30
N LYS A 113 -5.87 10.59 3.60
CA LYS A 113 -6.90 11.23 2.77
C LYS A 113 -6.65 12.74 2.64
N VAL A 114 -6.43 13.39 3.78
CA VAL A 114 -6.15 14.84 3.81
C VAL A 114 -4.87 15.14 3.03
N TYR A 115 -3.83 14.33 3.19
CA TYR A 115 -2.59 14.48 2.45
C TYR A 115 -2.78 14.34 0.93
N PHE A 116 -3.49 13.30 0.47
CA PHE A 116 -3.76 13.11 -0.95
C PHE A 116 -4.59 14.26 -1.53
N PHE A 117 -5.59 14.73 -0.81
CA PHE A 117 -6.41 15.86 -1.26
C PHE A 117 -5.58 17.14 -1.37
N ALA A 118 -4.80 17.47 -0.34
CA ALA A 118 -3.94 18.64 -0.33
C ALA A 118 -2.86 18.57 -1.42
N ARG A 119 -2.25 17.40 -1.60
CA ARG A 119 -1.25 17.16 -2.62
C ARG A 119 -1.82 17.27 -4.03
N PHE A 120 -2.98 16.64 -4.26
CA PHE A 120 -3.67 16.73 -5.54
C PHE A 120 -4.01 18.18 -5.90
N LEU A 121 -4.56 18.94 -4.96
CA LEU A 121 -4.90 20.34 -5.18
C LEU A 121 -3.65 21.18 -5.49
N PHE A 122 -2.58 20.97 -4.76
CA PHE A 122 -1.30 21.66 -4.98
C PHE A 122 -0.73 21.34 -6.38
N ASP A 123 -0.66 20.06 -6.74
CA ASP A 123 -0.16 19.64 -8.06
C ASP A 123 -1.04 20.16 -9.20
N ALA A 124 -2.38 20.15 -9.02
CA ALA A 124 -3.31 20.71 -10.00
C ALA A 124 -3.11 22.22 -10.22
N VAL A 125 -2.92 22.99 -9.15
CA VAL A 125 -2.61 24.42 -9.24
C VAL A 125 -1.29 24.65 -9.97
N LEU A 126 -0.26 23.87 -9.68
CA LEU A 126 1.04 23.99 -10.36
C LEU A 126 0.93 23.62 -11.84
N VAL A 127 0.22 22.56 -12.18
CA VAL A 127 -0.01 22.18 -13.60
C VAL A 127 -0.75 23.28 -14.32
N PHE A 128 -1.82 23.82 -13.73
CA PHE A 128 -2.58 24.90 -14.29
C PHE A 128 -1.71 26.13 -14.58
N GLN A 129 -0.98 26.62 -13.57
CA GLN A 129 -0.08 27.78 -13.73
C GLN A 129 0.97 27.55 -14.82
N ARG A 130 1.59 26.36 -14.86
CA ARG A 130 2.64 26.05 -15.82
C ARG A 130 2.10 25.90 -17.24
N THR A 131 0.88 25.37 -17.41
CA THR A 131 0.25 25.21 -18.73
C THR A 131 -0.01 26.56 -19.39
N PHE A 132 -0.41 27.57 -18.63
CA PHE A 132 -0.61 28.92 -19.16
C PHE A 132 0.68 29.72 -19.37
N SER A 133 1.82 29.22 -18.89
CA SER A 133 3.13 29.86 -19.01
C SER A 133 4.08 29.13 -19.95
N ILE A 134 3.56 28.27 -20.82
CA ILE A 134 4.38 27.54 -21.80
C ILE A 134 4.84 28.51 -22.88
N THR A 135 6.14 28.82 -22.89
CA THR A 135 6.77 29.68 -23.89
C THR A 135 7.90 28.97 -24.63
N ASP A 136 8.46 27.89 -24.05
CA ASP A 136 9.60 27.17 -24.58
C ASP A 136 9.53 25.66 -24.23
N ALA A 137 10.42 24.87 -24.84
CA ALA A 137 10.47 23.42 -24.64
C ALA A 137 10.75 23.02 -23.18
N ARG A 138 11.43 23.87 -22.39
CA ARG A 138 11.74 23.63 -20.99
C ARG A 138 10.48 23.79 -20.13
N SER A 139 9.66 24.80 -20.41
CA SER A 139 8.38 25.01 -19.70
C SER A 139 7.40 23.88 -20.00
N LEU A 140 7.39 23.35 -21.22
CA LEU A 140 6.64 22.16 -21.58
C LEU A 140 7.08 20.94 -20.74
N GLY A 141 8.40 20.69 -20.61
CA GLY A 141 8.93 19.61 -19.78
C GLY A 141 8.48 19.68 -18.32
N THR A 142 8.43 20.89 -17.74
CA THR A 142 7.97 21.10 -16.37
C THR A 142 6.45 20.90 -16.22
N ALA A 143 5.66 21.27 -17.20
CA ALA A 143 4.21 21.03 -17.23
C ALA A 143 3.92 19.52 -17.33
N VAL A 144 4.62 18.79 -18.22
CA VAL A 144 4.52 17.33 -18.33
C VAL A 144 4.90 16.63 -17.02
N GLY A 145 6.01 17.06 -16.39
CA GLY A 145 6.42 16.53 -15.07
C GLY A 145 5.37 16.74 -13.99
N GLY A 146 4.71 17.90 -13.95
CA GLY A 146 3.59 18.17 -13.04
C GLY A 146 2.39 17.27 -13.30
N PHE A 147 2.03 17.05 -14.56
CA PHE A 147 0.95 16.15 -14.93
C PHE A 147 1.24 14.70 -14.54
N ILE A 148 2.46 14.22 -14.75
CA ILE A 148 2.89 12.89 -14.28
C ILE A 148 2.77 12.78 -12.76
N GLY A 149 3.18 13.80 -12.00
CA GLY A 149 3.03 13.85 -10.54
C GLY A 149 1.57 13.72 -10.10
N LEU A 150 0.68 14.43 -10.76
CA LEU A 150 -0.76 14.35 -10.51
C LEU A 150 -1.32 12.95 -10.79
N MET A 151 -0.93 12.33 -11.91
CA MET A 151 -1.32 10.96 -12.23
C MET A 151 -0.82 9.95 -11.20
N ILE A 152 0.42 10.09 -10.73
CA ILE A 152 0.99 9.25 -9.68
C ILE A 152 0.17 9.38 -8.39
N THR A 153 -0.25 10.58 -8.01
CA THR A 153 -1.10 10.83 -6.83
C THR A 153 -2.42 10.09 -6.96
N VAL A 154 -3.07 10.13 -8.13
CA VAL A 154 -4.32 9.39 -8.41
C VAL A 154 -4.09 7.88 -8.32
N VAL A 155 -3.01 7.36 -8.91
CA VAL A 155 -2.69 5.92 -8.87
C VAL A 155 -2.54 5.44 -7.42
N TRP A 156 -1.80 6.19 -6.58
CA TRP A 156 -1.65 5.86 -5.16
C TRP A 156 -2.96 5.93 -4.40
N PHE A 157 -3.79 6.94 -4.66
CA PHE A 157 -5.12 7.04 -4.06
C PHE A 157 -5.97 5.81 -4.40
N LEU A 158 -6.01 5.40 -5.68
CA LEU A 158 -6.74 4.21 -6.12
C LEU A 158 -6.18 2.93 -5.49
N TYR A 159 -4.85 2.83 -5.35
CA TYR A 159 -4.23 1.71 -4.64
C TYR A 159 -4.73 1.61 -3.20
N PHE A 160 -4.70 2.71 -2.44
CA PHE A 160 -5.16 2.70 -1.05
C PHE A 160 -6.65 2.43 -0.93
N ARG A 161 -7.44 2.87 -1.88
CA ARG A 161 -8.87 2.61 -1.92
C ARG A 161 -9.21 1.15 -2.17
N ASN A 162 -8.47 0.46 -3.05
CA ASN A 162 -8.82 -0.87 -3.55
C ASN A 162 -7.98 -2.01 -2.94
N SER A 163 -6.89 -1.69 -2.23
CA SER A 163 -5.94 -2.68 -1.76
C SER A 163 -6.49 -3.50 -0.59
N LEU A 164 -6.55 -4.83 -0.78
CA LEU A 164 -6.88 -5.78 0.28
C LEU A 164 -5.85 -5.74 1.42
N ARG A 165 -4.57 -5.48 1.12
CA ARG A 165 -3.51 -5.34 2.11
C ARG A 165 -3.74 -4.13 3.02
N VAL A 166 -4.12 -2.99 2.47
CA VAL A 166 -4.47 -1.80 3.26
C VAL A 166 -5.63 -2.11 4.19
N LYS A 167 -6.67 -2.78 3.68
CA LYS A 167 -7.82 -3.22 4.48
C LYS A 167 -7.41 -4.17 5.60
N ALA A 168 -6.56 -5.15 5.32
CA ALA A 168 -6.07 -6.11 6.32
C ALA A 168 -5.21 -5.43 7.40
N THR A 169 -4.33 -4.49 7.01
CA THR A 169 -3.40 -3.82 7.92
C THR A 169 -4.07 -2.76 8.80
N TYR A 170 -5.00 -1.97 8.25
CA TYR A 170 -5.63 -0.85 8.96
C TYR A 170 -7.11 -1.12 9.29
N GLY A 171 -7.66 -2.30 8.94
CA GLY A 171 -9.04 -2.67 9.17
C GLY A 171 -10.06 -1.97 8.26
N ARG A 172 -9.61 -1.08 7.34
CA ARG A 172 -10.46 -0.32 6.41
C ARG A 172 -9.66 0.20 5.22
N ASN A 173 -10.37 0.56 4.16
CA ASN A 173 -9.82 1.33 3.04
C ASN A 173 -10.11 2.82 3.21
N ILE A 174 -9.45 3.67 2.39
CA ILE A 174 -9.76 5.10 2.31
C ILE A 174 -11.15 5.32 1.72
#